data_020ea06dc4c3079d57f2b158ac197c62
#
_entry.id   020ea06dc4c3079d57f2b158ac197c62
#
_cell.length_a   1.000
_cell.length_b   1.000
_cell.length_c   1.000
_cell.angle_alpha   90.00
_cell.angle_beta   90.00
_cell.angle_gamma   90.00
#
_symmetry.space_group_name_H-M   'P 1'
#
loop_
_entity.id
_entity.type
_entity.pdbx_description
1 polymer ?
#
loop_
_entity_poly.entity_id
_entity_poly.type
_entity_poly.pdbx_seq_one_letter_code
_entity_poly.pdbx_strand_id
1 'polypeptide(L)'
;MTSLTKRTALVLFTAGLLPFGVQAQSHDARDPDAYSGGLTRNEGQFALDPRHRLRMSDEHLFASFRMDKLEYVRAKGEAWGSYEGQAWFGSTFNRLVLKGEGEFADGKMHESRTEVLWGHAVSPFWDTQLGARFDYGRGEPSRQWLAFGVQGLAPYWFELDATAYLGSGGRTALRFSAEYDLLLTQKLYLQPAMEVNFYGKDDPERDIGQGLSDGKIGLRLKYEVTRQFVPYIGVEWASKFGKTADMARDAGSARQETRFVAGVSFWF
;
A
#
# COMPACT_ATOMS: atom_id res chain seq x y z
N MET A 1 38.42 46.56 -4.67
CA MET A 1 37.50 45.98 -3.67
C MET A 1 36.18 45.74 -4.36
N THR A 2 35.94 44.54 -4.92
CA THR A 2 34.75 44.18 -5.68
C THR A 2 34.12 42.97 -5.02
N SER A 3 32.94 43.18 -4.41
CA SER A 3 32.15 42.15 -3.77
C SER A 3 31.45 41.29 -4.80
N LEU A 4 31.76 39.99 -4.83
CA LEU A 4 31.08 39.00 -5.65
C LEU A 4 29.81 38.54 -4.95
N THR A 5 28.67 38.99 -5.42
CA THR A 5 27.33 38.49 -4.99
C THR A 5 27.08 37.11 -5.64
N LYS A 6 27.05 36.07 -4.82
CA LYS A 6 26.60 34.72 -5.26
C LYS A 6 25.10 34.73 -5.48
N ARG A 7 24.68 34.63 -6.73
CA ARG A 7 23.30 34.41 -7.10
C ARG A 7 23.02 32.88 -7.03
N THR A 8 22.25 32.47 -6.05
CA THR A 8 21.72 31.13 -5.95
C THR A 8 20.58 31.01 -6.96
N ALA A 9 20.79 30.22 -8.00
CA ALA A 9 19.73 29.90 -8.97
C ALA A 9 18.80 28.84 -8.35
N LEU A 10 17.60 29.25 -8.04
CA LEU A 10 16.51 28.37 -7.65
C LEU A 10 15.96 27.72 -8.93
N VAL A 11 16.30 26.46 -9.18
CA VAL A 11 15.71 25.67 -10.26
C VAL A 11 14.34 25.19 -9.78
N LEU A 12 13.29 25.87 -10.20
CA LEU A 12 11.92 25.40 -10.07
C LEU A 12 11.72 24.25 -11.09
N PHE A 13 11.65 23.03 -10.57
CA PHE A 13 11.17 21.88 -11.33
C PHE A 13 9.65 21.98 -11.41
N THR A 14 9.13 22.63 -12.44
CA THR A 14 7.73 22.56 -12.79
C THR A 14 7.49 21.18 -13.43
N ALA A 15 7.07 20.22 -12.64
CA ALA A 15 6.47 18.99 -13.15
C ALA A 15 5.21 19.38 -13.93
N GLY A 16 5.34 19.43 -15.25
CA GLY A 16 4.22 19.61 -16.15
C GLY A 16 3.27 18.41 -16.00
N LEU A 17 2.22 18.59 -15.24
CA LEU A 17 1.02 17.79 -15.33
C LEU A 17 0.46 18.02 -16.74
N LEU A 18 0.86 17.16 -17.69
CA LEU A 18 0.13 17.03 -18.94
C LEU A 18 -1.27 16.56 -18.57
N PRO A 19 -2.33 17.34 -18.84
CA PRO A 19 -3.66 16.80 -18.77
C PRO A 19 -3.74 15.73 -19.86
N PHE A 20 -3.71 14.45 -19.46
CA PHE A 20 -4.29 13.42 -20.29
C PHE A 20 -5.77 13.74 -20.35
N GLY A 21 -6.12 14.59 -21.31
CA GLY A 21 -7.48 14.73 -21.77
C GLY A 21 -7.87 13.40 -22.40
N VAL A 22 -8.32 12.48 -21.58
CA VAL A 22 -9.26 11.48 -22.03
C VAL A 22 -10.48 12.30 -22.44
N GLN A 23 -10.54 12.66 -23.73
CA GLN A 23 -11.80 12.95 -24.35
C GLN A 23 -12.63 11.69 -24.17
N ALA A 24 -13.40 11.65 -23.08
CA ALA A 24 -14.59 10.84 -23.07
C ALA A 24 -15.33 11.31 -24.33
N GLN A 25 -15.29 10.49 -25.39
CA GLN A 25 -16.27 10.61 -26.43
C GLN A 25 -17.58 10.68 -25.66
N SER A 26 -18.27 11.81 -25.77
CA SER A 26 -19.67 11.87 -25.43
C SER A 26 -20.32 10.84 -26.36
N HIS A 27 -20.33 9.57 -25.93
CA HIS A 27 -21.40 8.72 -26.35
C HIS A 27 -22.63 9.56 -26.01
N ASP A 28 -23.32 10.02 -27.03
CA ASP A 28 -24.70 10.45 -26.87
C ASP A 28 -25.28 9.49 -25.85
N ALA A 29 -25.51 9.98 -24.64
CA ALA A 29 -26.01 9.17 -23.56
C ALA A 29 -27.39 8.70 -24.00
N ARG A 30 -27.40 7.64 -24.82
CA ARG A 30 -28.62 7.03 -25.30
C ARG A 30 -29.37 6.64 -24.04
N ASP A 31 -30.53 7.23 -23.87
CA ASP A 31 -31.41 6.86 -22.78
C ASP A 31 -31.47 5.33 -22.72
N PRO A 32 -31.05 4.70 -21.60
CA PRO A 32 -31.08 3.25 -21.44
C PRO A 32 -32.41 2.63 -21.76
N ASP A 33 -33.51 3.41 -21.62
CA ASP A 33 -34.87 2.99 -21.81
C ASP A 33 -35.47 3.48 -23.16
N ALA A 34 -34.66 4.05 -24.08
CA ALA A 34 -35.12 4.62 -25.35
C ALA A 34 -35.95 3.67 -26.24
N TYR A 35 -35.75 2.37 -26.09
CA TYR A 35 -36.46 1.33 -26.85
C TYR A 35 -37.35 0.46 -25.98
N SER A 36 -37.59 0.82 -24.73
CA SER A 36 -38.38 0.05 -23.77
C SER A 36 -39.90 0.22 -23.95
N GLY A 37 -40.33 1.06 -24.91
CA GLY A 37 -41.76 1.42 -25.07
C GLY A 37 -42.34 2.23 -23.91
N GLY A 38 -41.46 2.93 -23.17
CA GLY A 38 -41.84 3.73 -21.99
C GLY A 38 -41.86 2.90 -20.69
N LEU A 39 -41.39 1.65 -20.74
CA LEU A 39 -41.24 0.81 -19.55
C LEU A 39 -39.84 0.96 -18.99
N THR A 40 -39.72 1.16 -17.68
CA THR A 40 -38.48 1.10 -16.98
C THR A 40 -38.19 -0.31 -16.50
N ARG A 41 -36.94 -0.61 -16.13
CA ARG A 41 -36.53 -1.92 -15.58
C ARG A 41 -37.36 -2.38 -14.38
N ASN A 42 -38.06 -1.46 -13.74
CA ASN A 42 -38.77 -1.67 -12.49
C ASN A 42 -40.31 -1.62 -12.65
N GLU A 43 -40.81 -1.38 -13.88
CA GLU A 43 -42.22 -1.13 -14.15
C GLU A 43 -42.71 -1.99 -15.32
N GLY A 44 -44.01 -2.23 -15.38
CA GLY A 44 -44.66 -2.99 -16.43
C GLY A 44 -45.05 -4.40 -16.02
N GLN A 45 -45.87 -5.05 -16.86
CA GLN A 45 -46.42 -6.39 -16.56
C GLN A 45 -45.38 -7.53 -16.49
N PHE A 46 -44.17 -7.27 -16.96
CA PHE A 46 -43.05 -8.21 -16.91
C PHE A 46 -41.94 -7.82 -15.91
N ALA A 47 -42.18 -6.76 -15.12
CA ALA A 47 -41.24 -6.36 -14.09
C ALA A 47 -41.15 -7.48 -13.04
N LEU A 48 -39.93 -7.97 -12.82
CA LEU A 48 -39.67 -8.97 -11.78
C LEU A 48 -39.80 -8.33 -10.40
N ASP A 49 -40.42 -9.05 -9.46
CA ASP A 49 -40.35 -8.70 -8.04
C ASP A 49 -38.87 -8.43 -7.65
N PRO A 50 -38.59 -7.38 -6.85
CA PRO A 50 -37.24 -7.08 -6.38
C PRO A 50 -36.45 -8.27 -5.85
N ARG A 51 -37.15 -9.29 -5.31
CA ARG A 51 -36.55 -10.53 -4.79
C ARG A 51 -36.08 -11.48 -5.89
N HIS A 52 -36.61 -11.37 -7.09
CA HIS A 52 -36.31 -12.24 -8.23
C HIS A 52 -35.49 -11.51 -9.32
N ARG A 53 -35.04 -10.28 -9.05
CA ARG A 53 -34.19 -9.58 -10.00
C ARG A 53 -32.82 -10.25 -10.10
N LEU A 54 -32.37 -10.38 -11.34
CA LEU A 54 -30.98 -10.74 -11.60
C LEU A 54 -30.11 -9.60 -11.07
N ARG A 55 -29.30 -9.90 -10.08
CA ARG A 55 -28.22 -9.00 -9.63
C ARG A 55 -27.05 -9.13 -10.57
N MET A 56 -26.57 -8.01 -11.07
CA MET A 56 -25.35 -7.96 -11.85
C MET A 56 -24.15 -8.17 -10.90
N SER A 57 -23.02 -8.62 -11.43
CA SER A 57 -21.83 -8.90 -10.61
C SER A 57 -21.30 -7.65 -9.86
N ASP A 58 -21.54 -6.45 -10.38
CA ASP A 58 -21.18 -5.17 -9.76
C ASP A 58 -22.11 -4.75 -8.60
N GLU A 59 -23.31 -5.37 -8.51
CA GLU A 59 -24.26 -5.13 -7.41
C GLU A 59 -24.02 -6.03 -6.18
N HIS A 60 -23.08 -6.99 -6.28
CA HIS A 60 -22.76 -7.89 -5.18
C HIS A 60 -21.73 -7.26 -4.24
N LEU A 61 -21.87 -7.58 -2.95
CA LEU A 61 -20.86 -7.30 -1.95
C LEU A 61 -19.94 -8.51 -1.82
N PHE A 62 -18.67 -8.26 -1.78
CA PHE A 62 -17.62 -9.26 -1.63
C PHE A 62 -16.78 -8.94 -0.40
N ALA A 63 -16.15 -9.96 0.12
CA ALA A 63 -15.15 -9.84 1.17
C ALA A 63 -13.95 -10.70 0.78
N SER A 64 -12.76 -10.25 1.15
CA SER A 64 -11.54 -11.03 1.03
C SER A 64 -10.59 -10.66 2.16
N PHE A 65 -9.83 -11.64 2.58
CA PHE A 65 -8.71 -11.47 3.50
C PHE A 65 -7.44 -12.03 2.84
N ARG A 66 -6.37 -11.27 2.85
CA ARG A 66 -5.07 -11.66 2.34
C ARG A 66 -4.00 -11.39 3.40
N MET A 67 -3.25 -12.42 3.75
CA MET A 67 -2.03 -12.32 4.52
C MET A 67 -0.87 -12.39 3.54
N ASP A 68 -0.25 -11.25 3.27
CA ASP A 68 0.85 -11.14 2.31
C ASP A 68 2.13 -11.70 2.89
N LYS A 69 2.36 -11.42 4.18
CA LYS A 69 3.54 -11.87 4.92
C LYS A 69 3.14 -12.29 6.31
N LEU A 70 3.47 -13.52 6.68
CA LEU A 70 3.56 -13.99 8.05
C LEU A 70 4.91 -14.66 8.18
N GLU A 71 5.89 -13.95 8.73
CA GLU A 71 7.30 -14.26 8.62
C GLU A 71 7.97 -14.49 9.98
N TYR A 72 8.86 -15.44 10.01
CA TYR A 72 9.94 -15.51 10.98
C TYR A 72 11.15 -14.81 10.36
N VAL A 73 11.61 -13.76 11.03
CA VAL A 73 12.72 -12.90 10.60
C VAL A 73 13.91 -13.16 11.49
N ARG A 74 15.09 -13.26 10.90
CA ARG A 74 16.36 -13.45 11.62
C ARG A 74 17.43 -12.50 11.09
N ALA A 75 18.03 -11.71 11.99
CA ALA A 75 19.15 -10.83 11.69
C ALA A 75 20.10 -10.69 12.88
N LYS A 76 21.41 -10.71 12.63
CA LYS A 76 22.46 -10.47 13.63
C LYS A 76 22.33 -11.25 14.95
N GLY A 77 21.72 -12.43 14.91
CA GLY A 77 21.53 -13.26 16.10
C GLY A 77 20.22 -13.05 16.83
N GLU A 78 19.45 -12.05 16.45
CA GLU A 78 18.09 -11.80 16.94
C GLU A 78 17.07 -12.43 16.00
N ALA A 79 15.89 -12.73 16.53
CA ALA A 79 14.76 -13.26 15.76
C ALA A 79 13.44 -12.70 16.27
N TRP A 80 12.54 -12.39 15.34
CA TRP A 80 11.20 -11.90 15.63
C TRP A 80 10.20 -12.38 14.59
N GLY A 81 8.93 -12.19 14.86
CA GLY A 81 7.87 -12.41 13.89
C GLY A 81 7.43 -11.10 13.26
N SER A 82 7.10 -11.13 11.98
CA SER A 82 6.44 -10.00 11.31
C SER A 82 5.19 -10.46 10.57
N TYR A 83 4.24 -9.56 10.43
CA TYR A 83 3.04 -9.79 9.64
C TYR A 83 2.71 -8.58 8.78
N GLU A 84 2.12 -8.85 7.63
CA GLU A 84 1.55 -7.86 6.73
C GLU A 84 0.36 -8.49 6.02
N GLY A 85 -0.77 -7.82 6.07
CA GLY A 85 -1.98 -8.34 5.44
C GLY A 85 -3.04 -7.28 5.27
N GLN A 86 -4.04 -7.63 4.48
CA GLN A 86 -5.18 -6.76 4.24
C GLN A 86 -6.49 -7.54 4.16
N ALA A 87 -7.55 -6.86 4.56
CA ALA A 87 -8.92 -7.33 4.37
C ALA A 87 -9.70 -6.25 3.64
N TRP A 88 -10.66 -6.64 2.83
CA TRP A 88 -11.57 -5.67 2.24
C TRP A 88 -12.99 -6.21 2.18
N PHE A 89 -13.95 -5.29 2.24
CA PHE A 89 -15.37 -5.57 2.14
C PHE A 89 -16.04 -4.46 1.34
N GLY A 90 -16.84 -4.82 0.34
CA GLY A 90 -17.58 -3.85 -0.44
C GLY A 90 -18.00 -4.34 -1.82
N SER A 91 -18.34 -3.41 -2.68
CA SER A 91 -18.69 -3.63 -4.09
C SER A 91 -17.43 -3.61 -4.98
N THR A 92 -17.63 -3.81 -6.28
CA THR A 92 -16.56 -3.70 -7.28
C THR A 92 -15.90 -2.31 -7.28
N PHE A 93 -16.67 -1.25 -7.05
CA PHE A 93 -16.17 0.13 -7.16
C PHE A 93 -15.82 0.76 -5.82
N ASN A 94 -16.49 0.35 -4.72
CA ASN A 94 -16.29 0.97 -3.42
C ASN A 94 -16.09 -0.11 -2.36
N ARG A 95 -14.98 -0.01 -1.64
CA ARG A 95 -14.55 -1.00 -0.65
C ARG A 95 -14.08 -0.33 0.63
N LEU A 96 -14.44 -0.91 1.76
CA LEU A 96 -13.72 -0.69 3.01
C LEU A 96 -12.48 -1.58 2.96
N VAL A 97 -11.29 -1.00 3.13
CA VAL A 97 -10.01 -1.70 3.14
C VAL A 97 -9.39 -1.53 4.52
N LEU A 98 -8.99 -2.63 5.12
CA LEU A 98 -8.24 -2.67 6.36
C LEU A 98 -6.86 -3.26 6.05
N LYS A 99 -5.79 -2.48 6.24
CA LYS A 99 -4.40 -2.94 6.13
C LYS A 99 -3.79 -3.01 7.52
N GLY A 100 -2.98 -4.02 7.76
CA GLY A 100 -2.28 -4.20 9.02
C GLY A 100 -0.89 -4.79 8.78
N GLU A 101 0.12 -4.18 9.40
CA GLU A 101 1.48 -4.68 9.44
C GLU A 101 2.05 -4.50 10.83
N GLY A 102 3.05 -5.30 11.20
CA GLY A 102 3.71 -5.16 12.48
C GLY A 102 4.76 -6.22 12.76
N GLU A 103 5.51 -5.97 13.83
CA GLU A 103 6.56 -6.84 14.33
C GLU A 103 6.28 -7.25 15.77
N PHE A 104 6.53 -8.51 16.09
CA PHE A 104 6.33 -9.06 17.44
C PHE A 104 7.48 -9.96 17.84
N ALA A 105 7.91 -9.84 19.09
CA ALA A 105 8.91 -10.71 19.70
C ALA A 105 8.52 -11.02 21.15
N ASP A 106 8.86 -12.21 21.65
CA ASP A 106 8.56 -12.68 23.03
C ASP A 106 7.06 -12.55 23.40
N GLY A 107 6.18 -12.81 22.42
CA GLY A 107 4.74 -12.70 22.61
C GLY A 107 4.20 -11.27 22.81
N LYS A 108 5.00 -10.26 22.49
CA LYS A 108 4.64 -8.84 22.62
C LYS A 108 4.75 -8.14 21.28
N MET A 109 3.77 -7.25 21.00
CA MET A 109 3.81 -6.36 19.85
C MET A 109 4.87 -5.28 20.10
N HIS A 110 5.81 -5.14 19.17
CA HIS A 110 6.84 -4.10 19.18
C HIS A 110 6.39 -2.88 18.39
N GLU A 111 5.97 -3.11 17.17
CA GLU A 111 5.43 -2.08 16.28
C GLU A 111 4.21 -2.62 15.57
N SER A 112 3.25 -1.74 15.33
CA SER A 112 2.15 -2.03 14.40
C SER A 112 1.67 -0.77 13.71
N ARG A 113 1.28 -0.94 12.46
CA ARG A 113 0.59 0.04 11.64
C ARG A 113 -0.74 -0.56 11.21
N THR A 114 -1.80 0.19 11.43
CA THR A 114 -3.14 -0.21 11.01
C THR A 114 -3.74 0.91 10.18
N GLU A 115 -4.27 0.60 9.02
CA GLU A 115 -4.93 1.56 8.14
C GLU A 115 -6.37 1.13 7.91
N VAL A 116 -7.29 2.09 8.03
CA VAL A 116 -8.71 1.93 7.71
C VAL A 116 -9.02 2.89 6.57
N LEU A 117 -9.28 2.35 5.40
CA LEU A 117 -9.34 3.10 4.15
C LEU A 117 -10.66 2.84 3.42
N TRP A 118 -11.18 3.86 2.79
CA TRP A 118 -12.15 3.73 1.72
C TRP A 118 -11.39 3.63 0.41
N GLY A 119 -11.53 2.50 -0.29
CA GLY A 119 -10.99 2.25 -1.61
C GLY A 119 -12.04 2.50 -2.69
N HIS A 120 -11.67 3.26 -3.72
CA HIS A 120 -12.51 3.53 -4.88
C HIS A 120 -11.77 3.18 -6.17
N ALA A 121 -12.35 2.28 -6.96
CA ALA A 121 -11.80 1.89 -8.26
C ALA A 121 -11.98 3.03 -9.27
N VAL A 122 -10.87 3.62 -9.71
CA VAL A 122 -10.84 4.69 -10.72
C VAL A 122 -10.55 4.14 -12.11
N SER A 123 -10.03 2.94 -12.20
CA SER A 123 -9.83 2.20 -13.45
C SER A 123 -9.78 0.69 -13.18
N PRO A 124 -9.77 -0.18 -14.20
CA PRO A 124 -9.69 -1.63 -14.01
C PRO A 124 -8.46 -2.10 -13.21
N PHE A 125 -7.39 -1.29 -13.15
CA PHE A 125 -6.13 -1.66 -12.53
C PHE A 125 -5.70 -0.73 -11.39
N TRP A 126 -6.46 0.33 -11.11
CA TRP A 126 -6.09 1.33 -10.13
C TRP A 126 -7.22 1.70 -9.21
N ASP A 127 -6.94 1.65 -7.92
CA ASP A 127 -7.79 2.13 -6.84
C ASP A 127 -7.18 3.38 -6.20
N THR A 128 -8.00 4.35 -5.86
CA THR A 128 -7.65 5.41 -4.92
C THR A 128 -8.09 5.00 -3.53
N GLN A 129 -7.35 5.41 -2.52
CA GLN A 129 -7.62 5.08 -1.12
C GLN A 129 -7.60 6.35 -0.27
N LEU A 130 -8.58 6.50 0.61
CA LEU A 130 -8.68 7.61 1.54
C LEU A 130 -9.08 7.09 2.92
N GLY A 131 -8.41 7.52 3.98
CA GLY A 131 -8.76 7.07 5.32
C GLY A 131 -7.81 7.50 6.40
N ALA A 132 -7.64 6.67 7.41
CA ALA A 132 -6.80 6.93 8.56
C ALA A 132 -5.80 5.79 8.79
N ARG A 133 -4.59 6.18 9.25
CA ARG A 133 -3.53 5.29 9.69
C ARG A 133 -3.26 5.51 11.17
N PHE A 134 -3.02 4.44 11.88
CA PHE A 134 -2.70 4.40 13.30
C PHE A 134 -1.39 3.65 13.49
N ASP A 135 -0.40 4.31 14.07
CA ASP A 135 0.89 3.71 14.39
C ASP A 135 1.01 3.51 15.90
N TYR A 136 1.41 2.32 16.27
CA TYR A 136 1.77 1.95 17.62
C TYR A 136 3.24 1.52 17.64
N GLY A 137 3.99 1.98 18.63
CA GLY A 137 5.34 1.52 18.96
C GLY A 137 5.45 1.34 20.46
N ARG A 138 6.09 0.26 20.86
CA ARG A 138 6.24 -0.08 22.28
C ARG A 138 7.24 0.86 22.95
N GLY A 139 6.75 1.67 23.89
CA GLY A 139 7.59 2.69 24.56
C GLY A 139 7.67 4.01 23.79
N GLU A 140 7.00 4.11 22.65
CA GLU A 140 6.94 5.28 21.81
C GLU A 140 5.52 5.87 21.79
N PRO A 141 5.36 7.17 21.50
CA PRO A 141 4.04 7.75 21.36
C PRO A 141 3.35 7.24 20.10
N SER A 142 2.07 6.86 20.24
CA SER A 142 1.24 6.52 19.09
C SER A 142 1.05 7.71 18.17
N ARG A 143 0.93 7.47 16.87
CA ARG A 143 0.68 8.49 15.87
C ARG A 143 -0.58 8.16 15.07
N GLN A 144 -1.29 9.21 14.67
CA GLN A 144 -2.47 9.12 13.82
C GLN A 144 -2.27 10.00 12.60
N TRP A 145 -2.70 9.49 11.45
CA TRP A 145 -2.50 10.13 10.16
C TRP A 145 -3.77 10.05 9.33
N LEU A 146 -4.04 11.09 8.58
CA LEU A 146 -4.92 11.00 7.44
C LEU A 146 -4.11 10.40 6.28
N ALA A 147 -4.67 9.42 5.60
CA ALA A 147 -4.03 8.70 4.50
C ALA A 147 -4.74 8.98 3.19
N PHE A 148 -3.99 9.26 2.14
CA PHE A 148 -4.47 9.35 0.76
C PHE A 148 -3.48 8.60 -0.14
N GLY A 149 -3.96 7.58 -0.85
CA GLY A 149 -3.11 6.70 -1.62
C GLY A 149 -3.71 6.28 -2.96
N VAL A 150 -2.87 5.69 -3.76
CA VAL A 150 -3.21 4.96 -4.98
C VAL A 150 -2.54 3.59 -4.93
N GLN A 151 -3.29 2.56 -5.27
CA GLN A 151 -2.78 1.18 -5.35
C GLN A 151 -3.25 0.57 -6.66
N GLY A 152 -2.39 -0.21 -7.29
CA GLY A 152 -2.79 -0.89 -8.52
C GLY A 152 -1.67 -1.62 -9.23
N LEU A 153 -2.02 -2.11 -10.43
CA LEU A 153 -1.11 -2.80 -11.33
C LEU A 153 -0.63 -1.86 -12.43
N ALA A 154 0.67 -1.58 -12.43
CA ALA A 154 1.34 -0.86 -13.50
C ALA A 154 1.60 -1.79 -14.70
N PRO A 155 2.00 -1.25 -15.88
CA PRO A 155 2.45 -2.05 -17.01
C PRO A 155 3.48 -3.10 -16.59
N TYR A 156 3.42 -4.26 -17.23
CA TYR A 156 4.22 -5.45 -16.91
C TYR A 156 3.90 -6.11 -15.57
N TRP A 157 2.72 -5.83 -14.98
CA TRP A 157 2.21 -6.45 -13.76
C TRP A 157 2.98 -6.11 -12.47
N PHE A 158 3.59 -4.93 -12.43
CA PHE A 158 4.13 -4.39 -11.18
C PHE A 158 2.97 -3.99 -10.25
N GLU A 159 2.93 -4.56 -9.07
CA GLU A 159 2.05 -4.07 -8.00
C GLU A 159 2.68 -2.83 -7.38
N LEU A 160 1.96 -1.72 -7.40
CA LEU A 160 2.41 -0.45 -6.83
C LEU A 160 1.44 0.05 -5.79
N ASP A 161 1.99 0.59 -4.70
CA ASP A 161 1.25 1.35 -3.70
C ASP A 161 2.03 2.64 -3.40
N ALA A 162 1.35 3.77 -3.48
CA ALA A 162 1.91 5.07 -3.13
C ALA A 162 0.91 5.81 -2.25
N THR A 163 1.26 6.03 -0.99
CA THR A 163 0.36 6.64 0.00
C THR A 163 1.03 7.83 0.69
N ALA A 164 0.37 8.98 0.65
CA ALA A 164 0.72 10.19 1.36
C ALA A 164 -0.05 10.27 2.69
N TYR A 165 0.62 10.75 3.72
CA TYR A 165 0.06 10.85 5.06
C TYR A 165 0.20 12.26 5.62
N LEU A 166 -0.84 12.71 6.30
CA LEU A 166 -0.87 13.98 7.03
C LEU A 166 -1.17 13.70 8.50
N GLY A 167 -0.21 14.00 9.37
CA GLY A 167 -0.32 13.78 10.80
C GLY A 167 -0.48 15.06 11.60
N SER A 168 -0.78 14.93 12.89
CA SER A 168 -0.85 16.03 13.82
C SER A 168 0.48 16.78 13.92
N GLY A 169 0.43 18.09 14.22
CA GLY A 169 1.62 18.93 14.36
C GLY A 169 2.36 19.22 13.07
N GLY A 170 1.68 19.13 11.91
CA GLY A 170 2.25 19.41 10.60
C GLY A 170 3.23 18.33 10.10
N ARG A 171 3.12 17.10 10.63
CA ARG A 171 3.88 15.96 10.13
C ARG A 171 3.31 15.52 8.80
N THR A 172 4.18 15.19 7.86
CA THR A 172 3.80 14.57 6.58
C THR A 172 4.69 13.36 6.35
N ALA A 173 4.15 12.37 5.65
CA ALA A 173 4.93 11.21 5.21
C ALA A 173 4.47 10.76 3.83
N LEU A 174 5.35 10.08 3.10
CA LEU A 174 5.06 9.41 1.85
C LEU A 174 5.67 8.02 1.91
N ARG A 175 4.87 7.00 1.64
CA ARG A 175 5.32 5.62 1.47
C ARG A 175 5.12 5.22 0.02
N PHE A 176 6.11 4.56 -0.52
CA PHE A 176 6.04 3.94 -1.84
C PHE A 176 6.49 2.49 -1.72
N SER A 177 5.70 1.56 -2.24
CA SER A 177 6.07 0.16 -2.38
C SER A 177 5.85 -0.34 -3.80
N ALA A 178 6.67 -1.28 -4.21
CA ALA A 178 6.59 -1.95 -5.49
C ALA A 178 6.98 -3.42 -5.34
N GLU A 179 6.17 -4.30 -5.93
CA GLU A 179 6.42 -5.74 -5.95
C GLU A 179 6.21 -6.29 -7.36
N TYR A 180 6.89 -7.39 -7.65
CA TYR A 180 6.75 -8.06 -8.94
C TYR A 180 6.92 -9.57 -8.80
N ASP A 181 6.04 -10.35 -9.44
CA ASP A 181 6.13 -11.81 -9.43
C ASP A 181 6.80 -12.33 -10.70
N LEU A 182 8.06 -12.77 -10.59
CA LEU A 182 8.81 -13.40 -11.66
C LEU A 182 8.61 -14.91 -11.64
N LEU A 183 7.76 -15.41 -12.52
CA LEU A 183 7.49 -16.84 -12.66
C LEU A 183 8.72 -17.59 -13.18
N LEU A 184 9.28 -18.49 -12.37
CA LEU A 184 10.35 -19.41 -12.74
C LEU A 184 9.77 -20.72 -13.29
N THR A 185 8.67 -21.17 -12.69
CA THR A 185 7.85 -22.30 -13.13
C THR A 185 6.38 -21.96 -12.91
N GLN A 186 5.46 -22.89 -13.20
CA GLN A 186 4.04 -22.69 -12.92
C GLN A 186 3.69 -22.53 -11.42
N LYS A 187 4.58 -22.96 -10.52
CA LYS A 187 4.36 -22.94 -9.06
C LYS A 187 5.48 -22.27 -8.26
N LEU A 188 6.61 -22.03 -8.89
CA LEU A 188 7.76 -21.40 -8.25
C LEU A 188 7.98 -20.04 -8.88
N TYR A 189 7.98 -19.01 -8.05
CA TYR A 189 8.24 -17.66 -8.50
C TYR A 189 9.14 -16.89 -7.53
N LEU A 190 9.86 -15.96 -8.08
CA LEU A 190 10.73 -15.06 -7.37
C LEU A 190 10.05 -13.69 -7.28
N GLN A 191 9.90 -13.18 -6.07
CA GLN A 191 9.27 -11.88 -5.82
C GLN A 191 10.31 -10.89 -5.30
N PRO A 192 10.87 -10.02 -6.15
CA PRO A 192 11.49 -8.79 -5.72
C PRO A 192 10.43 -7.83 -5.19
N ALA A 193 10.76 -7.17 -4.10
CA ALA A 193 9.92 -6.15 -3.47
C ALA A 193 10.79 -4.99 -2.99
N MET A 194 10.27 -3.78 -3.04
CA MET A 194 10.91 -2.60 -2.47
C MET A 194 9.89 -1.74 -1.73
N GLU A 195 10.35 -1.08 -0.70
CA GLU A 195 9.59 -0.10 0.06
C GLU A 195 10.51 1.04 0.44
N VAL A 196 10.01 2.27 0.36
CA VAL A 196 10.71 3.47 0.81
C VAL A 196 9.75 4.39 1.55
N ASN A 197 10.24 4.99 2.63
CA ASN A 197 9.49 5.90 3.47
C ASN A 197 10.18 7.26 3.54
N PHE A 198 9.41 8.32 3.30
CA PHE A 198 9.84 9.70 3.40
C PHE A 198 9.02 10.41 4.47
N TYR A 199 9.67 11.24 5.27
CA TYR A 199 9.01 12.08 6.26
C TYR A 199 9.34 13.54 6.03
N GLY A 200 8.33 14.41 6.14
CA GLY A 200 8.51 15.86 5.93
C GLY A 200 9.02 16.60 7.16
N LYS A 201 9.06 15.95 8.33
CA LYS A 201 9.50 16.54 9.60
C LYS A 201 10.14 15.49 10.50
N ASP A 202 11.15 15.90 11.26
CA ASP A 202 11.77 15.05 12.29
C ASP A 202 10.75 14.67 13.38
N ASP A 203 10.79 13.42 13.82
CA ASP A 203 10.08 12.90 14.99
C ASP A 203 11.06 12.11 15.88
N PRO A 204 11.86 12.81 16.71
CA PRO A 204 12.90 12.17 17.54
C PRO A 204 12.33 11.19 18.56
N GLU A 205 11.06 11.33 18.96
CA GLU A 205 10.39 10.40 19.88
C GLU A 205 10.14 9.02 19.26
N ARG A 206 10.30 8.90 17.94
CA ARG A 206 10.18 7.68 17.18
C ARG A 206 11.41 7.35 16.34
N ASP A 207 12.52 7.99 16.61
CA ASP A 207 13.77 7.85 15.87
C ASP A 207 13.63 8.07 14.36
N ILE A 208 12.71 8.96 13.95
CA ILE A 208 12.42 9.28 12.55
C ILE A 208 13.01 10.65 12.20
N GLY A 209 13.86 10.70 11.19
CA GLY A 209 14.42 11.92 10.62
C GLY A 209 13.68 12.37 9.37
N GLN A 210 13.72 13.67 9.10
CA GLN A 210 13.18 14.30 7.89
C GLN A 210 13.91 13.83 6.62
N GLY A 211 13.18 13.70 5.53
CA GLY A 211 13.64 13.28 4.21
C GLY A 211 13.41 11.80 3.96
N LEU A 212 14.26 11.17 3.17
CA LEU A 212 14.28 9.72 3.04
C LEU A 212 14.72 9.12 4.36
N SER A 213 13.82 8.44 5.04
CA SER A 213 14.03 7.89 6.38
C SER A 213 14.58 6.49 6.34
N ASP A 214 13.86 5.61 5.70
CA ASP A 214 14.18 4.19 5.60
C ASP A 214 13.75 3.61 4.27
N GLY A 215 14.29 2.45 3.95
CA GLY A 215 13.91 1.66 2.80
C GLY A 215 14.30 0.21 2.98
N LYS A 216 13.52 -0.65 2.33
CA LYS A 216 13.72 -2.10 2.32
C LYS A 216 13.72 -2.58 0.87
N ILE A 217 14.59 -3.54 0.58
CA ILE A 217 14.59 -4.30 -0.68
C ILE A 217 14.58 -5.76 -0.29
N GLY A 218 13.58 -6.48 -0.75
CA GLY A 218 13.39 -7.90 -0.45
C GLY A 218 13.45 -8.75 -1.71
N LEU A 219 13.86 -9.98 -1.54
CA LEU A 219 13.80 -11.02 -2.57
C LEU A 219 13.29 -12.30 -1.92
N ARG A 220 12.10 -12.75 -2.32
CA ARG A 220 11.44 -13.93 -1.77
C ARG A 220 11.26 -14.98 -2.85
N LEU A 221 11.63 -16.21 -2.55
CA LEU A 221 11.38 -17.38 -3.39
C LEU A 221 10.13 -18.07 -2.83
N LYS A 222 9.03 -17.97 -3.57
CA LYS A 222 7.69 -18.42 -3.20
C LYS A 222 7.32 -19.70 -3.95
N TYR A 223 6.73 -20.66 -3.25
CA TYR A 223 6.27 -21.91 -3.84
C TYR A 223 4.77 -22.10 -3.61
N GLU A 224 3.99 -22.12 -4.69
CA GLU A 224 2.54 -22.32 -4.65
C GLU A 224 2.20 -23.80 -4.38
N VAL A 225 1.96 -24.14 -3.13
CA VAL A 225 1.45 -25.46 -2.74
C VAL A 225 0.00 -25.58 -3.22
N THR A 226 -0.81 -24.61 -2.87
CA THR A 226 -2.13 -24.33 -3.45
C THR A 226 -2.19 -22.85 -3.78
N ARG A 227 -3.15 -22.42 -4.61
CA ARG A 227 -3.34 -21.00 -4.92
C ARG A 227 -3.56 -20.13 -3.69
N GLN A 228 -4.10 -20.71 -2.62
CA GLN A 228 -4.44 -20.04 -1.37
C GLN A 228 -3.34 -20.12 -0.32
N PHE A 229 -2.31 -20.95 -0.51
CA PHE A 229 -1.26 -21.17 0.49
C PHE A 229 0.11 -21.28 -0.17
N VAL A 230 0.97 -20.32 0.14
CA VAL A 230 2.24 -20.10 -0.53
C VAL A 230 3.35 -19.90 0.51
N PRO A 231 4.04 -20.97 0.95
CA PRO A 231 5.26 -20.85 1.75
C PRO A 231 6.40 -20.24 0.93
N TYR A 232 7.33 -19.57 1.62
CA TYR A 232 8.49 -18.96 1.01
C TYR A 232 9.66 -18.79 1.96
N ILE A 233 10.82 -18.57 1.36
CA ILE A 233 12.04 -18.12 2.03
C ILE A 233 12.58 -16.91 1.29
N GLY A 234 13.36 -16.07 1.97
CA GLY A 234 13.89 -14.89 1.33
C GLY A 234 14.99 -14.19 2.10
N VAL A 235 15.43 -13.10 1.50
CA VAL A 235 16.38 -12.16 2.09
C VAL A 235 15.84 -10.74 1.90
N GLU A 236 16.01 -9.92 2.91
CA GLU A 236 15.63 -8.52 2.91
C GLU A 236 16.81 -7.67 3.38
N TRP A 237 17.06 -6.58 2.68
CA TRP A 237 18.03 -5.55 3.06
C TRP A 237 17.27 -4.32 3.50
N ALA A 238 17.36 -4.02 4.79
CA ALA A 238 16.79 -2.81 5.37
C ALA A 238 17.89 -1.76 5.56
N SER A 239 17.60 -0.51 5.26
CA SER A 239 18.54 0.60 5.38
C SER A 239 17.85 1.83 5.93
N LYS A 240 18.51 2.52 6.84
CA LYS A 240 18.13 3.83 7.35
C LYS A 240 18.97 4.91 6.67
N PHE A 241 18.37 6.07 6.39
CA PHE A 241 19.01 7.15 5.64
C PHE A 241 18.96 8.48 6.41
N GLY A 242 19.79 9.44 6.02
CA GLY A 242 19.79 10.80 6.54
C GLY A 242 19.82 10.84 8.06
N LYS A 243 19.01 11.70 8.65
CA LYS A 243 18.92 11.89 10.10
C LYS A 243 18.43 10.64 10.85
N THR A 244 17.60 9.82 10.25
CA THR A 244 17.19 8.53 10.84
C THR A 244 18.39 7.60 11.04
N ALA A 245 19.31 7.60 10.09
CA ALA A 245 20.55 6.82 10.21
C ALA A 245 21.50 7.41 11.29
N ASP A 246 21.51 8.73 11.47
CA ASP A 246 22.31 9.38 12.52
C ASP A 246 21.73 9.04 13.90
N MET A 247 20.42 9.20 14.11
CA MET A 247 19.72 8.80 15.35
C MET A 247 19.96 7.32 15.69
N ALA A 248 19.83 6.42 14.71
CA ALA A 248 20.10 5.00 14.91
C ALA A 248 21.54 4.74 15.34
N ARG A 249 22.52 5.45 14.78
CA ARG A 249 23.92 5.35 15.17
C ARG A 249 24.17 5.82 16.60
N ASP A 250 23.54 6.95 16.96
CA ASP A 250 23.66 7.53 18.31
C ASP A 250 23.02 6.59 19.36
N ALA A 251 21.97 5.87 19.00
CA ALA A 251 21.35 4.82 19.81
C ALA A 251 22.10 3.46 19.76
N GLY A 252 23.22 3.36 19.06
CA GLY A 252 23.99 2.11 18.91
C GLY A 252 23.36 1.09 17.98
N SER A 253 22.34 1.48 17.24
CA SER A 253 21.63 0.61 16.29
C SER A 253 22.30 0.61 14.91
N ALA A 254 22.14 -0.46 14.16
CA ALA A 254 22.72 -0.57 12.83
C ALA A 254 21.97 0.29 11.81
N ARG A 255 22.72 0.98 10.96
CA ARG A 255 22.19 1.71 9.80
C ARG A 255 21.65 0.77 8.72
N GLN A 256 22.30 -0.36 8.53
CA GLN A 256 21.96 -1.36 7.51
C GLN A 256 21.87 -2.74 8.12
N GLU A 257 20.93 -3.51 7.68
CA GLU A 257 20.68 -4.84 8.18
C GLU A 257 20.28 -5.77 7.04
N THR A 258 20.87 -6.97 7.04
CA THR A 258 20.43 -8.07 6.18
C THR A 258 19.62 -9.02 7.03
N ARG A 259 18.40 -9.30 6.60
CA ARG A 259 17.42 -10.14 7.26
C ARG A 259 17.17 -11.38 6.43
N PHE A 260 17.18 -12.53 7.05
CA PHE A 260 16.72 -13.78 6.46
C PHE A 260 15.29 -14.01 6.91
N VAL A 261 14.41 -14.31 5.96
CA VAL A 261 13.00 -14.50 6.22
C VAL A 261 12.52 -15.87 5.78
N ALA A 262 11.61 -16.45 6.54
CA ALA A 262 10.86 -17.62 6.16
C ALA A 262 9.42 -17.43 6.60
N GLY A 263 8.47 -17.68 5.70
CA GLY A 263 7.09 -17.35 6.00
C GLY A 263 6.09 -18.00 5.07
N VAL A 264 4.85 -17.57 5.22
CA VAL A 264 3.72 -18.01 4.42
C VAL A 264 2.88 -16.81 3.99
N SER A 265 2.36 -16.85 2.76
CA SER A 265 1.27 -16.01 2.30
C SER A 265 0.03 -16.87 2.11
N PHE A 266 -1.15 -16.30 2.40
CA PHE A 266 -2.42 -17.01 2.17
C PHE A 266 -3.57 -16.02 2.00
N TRP A 267 -4.66 -16.48 1.37
CA TRP A 267 -5.85 -15.65 1.17
C TRP A 267 -7.13 -16.50 1.17
N PHE A 268 -8.24 -15.81 1.50
CA PHE A 268 -9.60 -16.37 1.53
C PHE A 268 -10.62 -15.42 0.94
#